data_b78e218647d4f6d9020cb219aae19fd9
#
_entry.id   b78e218647d4f6d9020cb219aae19fd9
#
_cell.length_a   1.000
_cell.length_b   1.000
_cell.length_c   1.000
_cell.angle_alpha   90.00
_cell.angle_beta   90.00
_cell.angle_gamma   90.00
#
_symmetry.space_group_name_H-M   'P 1'
#
loop_
_entity.id
_entity.type
_entity.pdbx_description
1 polymer ?
#
loop_
_entity_poly.entity_id
_entity_poly.type
_entity_poly.pdbx_seq_one_letter_code
_entity_poly.pdbx_strand_id
1 'polypeptide(L)'
;MKEKEKSQNMNDHPTSLRTLKEVLSVAERGGYAVGSFSPRTTAMIRPVLCAGQAARSPLIVQISQKELNRYQVTPSQFAEEFFAQLEREHITVPVVLHLDHTKEFSVIQDAIAAGFTSVMIDASEKPLEENIAITRQVVEFAHAHGVSVEAELGRIGTTDFVETENDEELYTKPDEAERFVRETGVDALAVSVGTAHGVYTVRQPRIDLPRLHAIRALARVHMVLHGGSGVPAEMMQAAIQLEGGGVSKVNIATDLELAALGALGRESYLTDAEMNALSPDEIAGARAAVQQTVTDKMENFLRSSGKADGK
;
A
#
# COMPACT_ATOMS: atom_id res chain seq x y z
N MET A 1 -51.63 -4.96 2.84
CA MET A 1 -50.28 -5.52 3.15
C MET A 1 -49.28 -4.55 2.54
N LYS A 2 -48.59 -3.77 3.37
CA LYS A 2 -47.57 -2.81 2.93
C LYS A 2 -46.22 -3.51 3.03
N GLU A 3 -45.58 -3.79 1.91
CA GLU A 3 -44.16 -4.17 1.84
C GLU A 3 -43.32 -3.03 2.42
N LYS A 4 -42.62 -3.34 3.51
CA LYS A 4 -41.55 -2.48 4.03
C LYS A 4 -40.30 -2.73 3.18
N GLU A 5 -39.99 -1.81 2.28
CA GLU A 5 -38.66 -1.67 1.71
C GLU A 5 -37.65 -1.55 2.86
N LYS A 6 -36.80 -2.53 3.00
CA LYS A 6 -35.60 -2.40 3.81
C LYS A 6 -34.61 -1.50 3.08
N SER A 7 -34.58 -0.23 3.47
CA SER A 7 -33.43 0.62 3.15
C SER A 7 -32.24 -0.01 3.89
N GLN A 8 -31.35 -0.68 3.15
CA GLN A 8 -30.04 -1.04 3.66
C GLN A 8 -29.28 0.26 3.95
N ASN A 9 -29.06 0.53 5.21
CA ASN A 9 -28.15 1.59 5.66
C ASN A 9 -26.75 1.28 5.13
N MET A 10 -26.21 2.13 4.24
CA MET A 10 -24.86 2.07 3.67
C MET A 10 -23.75 2.42 4.69
N ASN A 11 -23.96 2.31 5.99
CA ASN A 11 -23.04 2.71 7.05
C ASN A 11 -22.60 1.59 8.00
N ASP A 12 -22.79 0.31 7.67
CA ASP A 12 -22.27 -0.80 8.49
C ASP A 12 -20.92 -1.30 7.93
N HIS A 13 -19.92 -0.41 7.89
CA HIS A 13 -18.55 -0.87 7.68
C HIS A 13 -18.05 -1.65 8.90
N PRO A 14 -17.27 -2.74 8.70
CA PRO A 14 -16.65 -3.47 9.80
C PRO A 14 -15.87 -2.52 10.72
N THR A 15 -15.99 -2.72 12.04
CA THR A 15 -15.33 -1.85 13.05
C THR A 15 -13.81 -1.83 12.92
N SER A 16 -13.21 -2.76 12.19
CA SER A 16 -11.78 -2.84 11.88
C SER A 16 -11.35 -1.95 10.69
N LEU A 17 -12.28 -1.59 9.79
CA LEU A 17 -11.96 -0.80 8.61
C LEU A 17 -11.59 0.64 8.99
N ARG A 18 -10.50 1.14 8.41
CA ARG A 18 -9.96 2.50 8.64
C ARG A 18 -9.55 3.15 7.33
N THR A 19 -9.44 4.47 7.35
CA THR A 19 -8.76 5.22 6.30
C THR A 19 -7.25 5.17 6.47
N LEU A 20 -6.51 5.43 5.38
CA LEU A 20 -5.04 5.49 5.41
C LEU A 20 -4.55 6.53 6.44
N LYS A 21 -5.11 7.72 6.42
CA LYS A 21 -4.75 8.81 7.35
C LYS A 21 -4.88 8.40 8.81
N GLU A 22 -5.94 7.66 9.17
CA GLU A 22 -6.15 7.21 10.55
C GLU A 22 -5.03 6.28 11.00
N VAL A 23 -4.72 5.23 10.20
CA VAL A 23 -3.71 4.25 10.61
C VAL A 23 -2.29 4.83 10.60
N LEU A 24 -1.97 5.68 9.60
CA LEU A 24 -0.64 6.30 9.52
C LEU A 24 -0.40 7.32 10.63
N SER A 25 -1.43 8.04 11.06
CA SER A 25 -1.34 8.96 12.19
C SER A 25 -0.98 8.24 13.51
N VAL A 26 -1.47 7.01 13.69
CA VAL A 26 -1.12 6.18 14.86
C VAL A 26 0.30 5.63 14.71
N ALA A 27 0.63 5.12 13.52
CA ALA A 27 1.95 4.54 13.22
C ALA A 27 3.08 5.54 13.44
N GLU A 28 2.94 6.75 12.94
CA GLU A 28 3.93 7.82 13.08
C GLU A 28 4.19 8.16 14.54
N ARG A 29 3.14 8.30 15.37
CA ARG A 29 3.30 8.52 16.81
C ARG A 29 3.92 7.33 17.53
N GLY A 30 3.65 6.12 17.04
CA GLY A 30 4.14 4.86 17.62
C GLY A 30 5.56 4.46 17.18
N GLY A 31 6.17 5.19 16.23
CA GLY A 31 7.52 4.91 15.71
C GLY A 31 7.62 3.57 14.97
N TYR A 32 6.56 3.20 14.22
CA TYR A 32 6.52 2.04 13.35
C TYR A 32 5.91 2.39 11.99
N ALA A 33 6.02 1.51 11.00
CA ALA A 33 5.34 1.67 9.73
C ALA A 33 4.25 0.62 9.54
N VAL A 34 3.15 1.00 8.85
CA VAL A 34 2.12 0.05 8.42
C VAL A 34 2.52 -0.56 7.08
N GLY A 35 2.53 -1.89 7.03
CA GLY A 35 2.79 -2.62 5.78
C GLY A 35 1.62 -2.52 4.84
N SER A 36 1.89 -2.11 3.61
CA SER A 36 0.95 -2.11 2.50
C SER A 36 1.27 -3.29 1.60
N PHE A 37 0.49 -4.35 1.76
CA PHE A 37 0.74 -5.63 1.14
C PHE A 37 -0.13 -5.82 -0.09
N SER A 38 0.49 -6.11 -1.25
CA SER A 38 -0.23 -6.46 -2.47
C SER A 38 -0.31 -7.98 -2.63
N PRO A 39 -1.48 -8.59 -2.37
CA PRO A 39 -1.68 -10.03 -2.56
C PRO A 39 -1.76 -10.44 -4.03
N ARG A 40 -1.82 -9.51 -4.96
CA ARG A 40 -1.92 -9.70 -6.40
C ARG A 40 -3.25 -10.30 -6.85
N THR A 41 -3.74 -11.33 -6.18
CA THR A 41 -4.99 -12.06 -6.48
C THR A 41 -5.91 -12.10 -5.29
N THR A 42 -7.21 -12.29 -5.52
CA THR A 42 -8.21 -12.39 -4.47
C THR A 42 -7.94 -13.55 -3.52
N ALA A 43 -7.45 -14.68 -4.03
CA ALA A 43 -7.11 -15.86 -3.24
C ALA A 43 -6.06 -15.61 -2.15
N MET A 44 -5.18 -14.61 -2.34
CA MET A 44 -4.10 -14.27 -1.42
C MET A 44 -4.44 -13.11 -0.45
N ILE A 45 -5.65 -12.56 -0.49
CA ILE A 45 -6.14 -11.58 0.50
C ILE A 45 -6.21 -12.22 1.90
N ARG A 46 -6.75 -13.42 2.00
CA ARG A 46 -6.91 -14.15 3.25
C ARG A 46 -5.62 -14.27 4.08
N PRO A 47 -4.50 -14.82 3.54
CA PRO A 47 -3.27 -14.97 4.33
C PRO A 47 -2.69 -13.63 4.80
N VAL A 48 -2.86 -12.53 4.06
CA VAL A 48 -2.43 -11.19 4.47
C VAL A 48 -3.23 -10.73 5.70
N LEU A 49 -4.55 -10.86 5.66
CA LEU A 49 -5.43 -10.50 6.78
C LEU A 49 -5.17 -11.36 8.02
N CYS A 50 -5.04 -12.68 7.83
CA CYS A 50 -4.74 -13.61 8.92
C CYS A 50 -3.39 -13.33 9.59
N ALA A 51 -2.37 -12.95 8.82
CA ALA A 51 -1.07 -12.55 9.36
C ALA A 51 -1.20 -11.30 10.25
N GLY A 52 -1.91 -10.26 9.79
CA GLY A 52 -2.16 -9.06 10.59
C GLY A 52 -2.92 -9.33 11.87
N GLN A 53 -3.96 -10.16 11.79
CA GLN A 53 -4.74 -10.57 12.97
C GLN A 53 -3.86 -11.33 13.98
N ALA A 54 -3.08 -12.31 13.52
CA ALA A 54 -2.20 -13.09 14.37
C ALA A 54 -1.08 -12.27 15.01
N ALA A 55 -0.46 -11.38 14.24
CA ALA A 55 0.58 -10.47 14.70
C ALA A 55 0.04 -9.30 15.54
N ARG A 56 -1.29 -9.12 15.65
CA ARG A 56 -1.92 -7.92 16.25
C ARG A 56 -1.35 -6.63 15.65
N SER A 57 -1.23 -6.58 14.34
CA SER A 57 -0.65 -5.48 13.59
C SER A 57 -1.71 -4.78 12.73
N PRO A 58 -1.74 -3.44 12.69
CA PRO A 58 -2.48 -2.74 11.64
C PRO A 58 -1.86 -3.07 10.29
N LEU A 59 -2.67 -3.12 9.22
CA LEU A 59 -2.20 -3.44 7.88
C LEU A 59 -3.01 -2.73 6.79
N ILE A 60 -2.42 -2.67 5.61
CA ILE A 60 -3.05 -2.19 4.39
C ILE A 60 -3.04 -3.34 3.39
N VAL A 61 -4.20 -3.68 2.85
CA VAL A 61 -4.34 -4.57 1.70
C VAL A 61 -4.50 -3.70 0.47
N GLN A 62 -3.57 -3.82 -0.48
CA GLN A 62 -3.55 -2.96 -1.66
C GLN A 62 -3.59 -3.75 -2.96
N ILE A 63 -4.02 -3.08 -4.02
CA ILE A 63 -3.87 -3.53 -5.40
C ILE A 63 -3.70 -2.29 -6.30
N SER A 64 -2.78 -2.34 -7.27
CA SER A 64 -2.56 -1.25 -8.21
C SER A 64 -3.39 -1.42 -9.50
N GLN A 65 -3.62 -0.34 -10.24
CA GLN A 65 -4.27 -0.39 -11.55
C GLN A 65 -3.56 -1.36 -12.50
N LYS A 66 -2.22 -1.39 -12.49
CA LYS A 66 -1.43 -2.33 -13.30
C LYS A 66 -1.69 -3.78 -12.90
N GLU A 67 -1.84 -4.04 -11.61
CA GLU A 67 -2.14 -5.38 -11.08
C GLU A 67 -3.57 -5.80 -11.38
N LEU A 68 -4.55 -4.92 -11.24
CA LEU A 68 -5.93 -5.19 -11.66
C LEU A 68 -5.98 -5.70 -13.11
N ASN A 69 -5.28 -5.02 -14.01
CA ASN A 69 -5.21 -5.41 -15.42
C ASN A 69 -4.44 -6.72 -15.63
N ARG A 70 -3.27 -6.89 -14.97
CA ARG A 70 -2.41 -8.07 -15.12
C ARG A 70 -3.08 -9.34 -14.63
N TYR A 71 -3.70 -9.28 -13.45
CA TYR A 71 -4.32 -10.44 -12.80
C TYR A 71 -5.79 -10.62 -13.17
N GLN A 72 -6.33 -9.72 -14.00
CA GLN A 72 -7.72 -9.76 -14.52
C GLN A 72 -8.76 -9.72 -13.40
N VAL A 73 -8.57 -8.78 -12.45
CA VAL A 73 -9.46 -8.53 -11.32
C VAL A 73 -10.01 -7.11 -11.42
N THR A 74 -11.29 -6.92 -11.15
CA THR A 74 -11.88 -5.58 -11.03
C THR A 74 -11.78 -5.04 -9.59
N PRO A 75 -11.85 -3.71 -9.37
CA PRO A 75 -11.92 -3.15 -8.02
C PRO A 75 -13.05 -3.77 -7.19
N SER A 76 -14.22 -4.00 -7.80
CA SER A 76 -15.38 -4.60 -7.15
C SER A 76 -15.11 -6.02 -6.67
N GLN A 77 -14.57 -6.88 -7.54
CA GLN A 77 -14.24 -8.27 -7.18
C GLN A 77 -13.20 -8.35 -6.06
N PHE A 78 -12.19 -7.45 -6.10
CA PHE A 78 -11.17 -7.40 -5.06
C PHE A 78 -11.75 -6.96 -3.73
N ALA A 79 -12.61 -5.94 -3.72
CA ALA A 79 -13.30 -5.45 -2.53
C ALA A 79 -14.28 -6.48 -1.97
N GLU A 80 -15.09 -7.13 -2.82
CA GLU A 80 -16.03 -8.18 -2.41
C GLU A 80 -15.31 -9.31 -1.64
N GLU A 81 -14.20 -9.82 -2.18
CA GLU A 81 -13.44 -10.85 -1.48
C GLU A 81 -12.78 -10.31 -0.20
N PHE A 82 -12.24 -9.09 -0.23
CA PHE A 82 -11.68 -8.46 0.96
C PHE A 82 -12.70 -8.38 2.10
N PHE A 83 -13.91 -7.88 1.85
CA PHE A 83 -14.95 -7.78 2.86
C PHE A 83 -15.44 -9.16 3.34
N ALA A 84 -15.58 -10.12 2.41
CA ALA A 84 -15.94 -11.49 2.77
C ALA A 84 -14.89 -12.13 3.69
N GLN A 85 -13.60 -11.86 3.47
CA GLN A 85 -12.54 -12.38 4.32
C GLN A 85 -12.45 -11.66 5.67
N LEU A 86 -12.73 -10.34 5.75
CA LEU A 86 -12.83 -9.64 7.03
C LEU A 86 -13.85 -10.27 7.95
N GLU A 87 -15.02 -10.62 7.41
CA GLU A 87 -16.10 -11.26 8.16
C GLU A 87 -15.76 -12.71 8.53
N ARG A 88 -15.33 -13.51 7.54
CA ARG A 88 -15.05 -14.94 7.72
C ARG A 88 -13.95 -15.22 8.74
N GLU A 89 -12.87 -14.43 8.68
CA GLU A 89 -11.70 -14.59 9.56
C GLU A 89 -11.82 -13.76 10.84
N HIS A 90 -12.95 -13.09 11.07
CA HIS A 90 -13.20 -12.24 12.25
C HIS A 90 -12.09 -11.24 12.52
N ILE A 91 -11.68 -10.48 11.46
CA ILE A 91 -10.58 -9.53 11.54
C ILE A 91 -10.99 -8.33 12.40
N THR A 92 -10.26 -8.07 13.47
CA THR A 92 -10.50 -6.97 14.42
C THR A 92 -9.39 -5.92 14.47
N VAL A 93 -8.21 -6.24 13.94
CA VAL A 93 -7.10 -5.27 13.83
C VAL A 93 -7.45 -4.17 12.80
N PRO A 94 -6.90 -2.95 12.94
CA PRO A 94 -7.13 -1.89 11.96
C PRO A 94 -6.65 -2.29 10.56
N VAL A 95 -7.54 -2.22 9.56
CA VAL A 95 -7.26 -2.59 8.18
C VAL A 95 -7.69 -1.46 7.24
N VAL A 96 -6.88 -1.21 6.21
CA VAL A 96 -7.17 -0.28 5.10
C VAL A 96 -7.27 -1.08 3.80
N LEU A 97 -8.28 -0.80 2.99
CA LEU A 97 -8.35 -1.25 1.60
C LEU A 97 -7.88 -0.10 0.70
N HIS A 98 -6.79 -0.31 -0.03
CA HIS A 98 -6.07 0.74 -0.75
C HIS A 98 -5.91 0.43 -2.24
N LEU A 99 -6.29 1.40 -3.09
CA LEU A 99 -5.96 1.38 -4.51
C LEU A 99 -4.62 2.07 -4.72
N ASP A 100 -3.62 1.30 -5.14
CA ASP A 100 -2.23 1.73 -5.31
C ASP A 100 -1.96 2.15 -6.78
N HIS A 101 -0.94 2.96 -7.04
CA HIS A 101 -0.46 3.37 -8.37
C HIS A 101 -1.53 3.41 -9.47
N THR A 102 -2.39 4.39 -9.43
CA THR A 102 -3.47 4.56 -10.40
C THR A 102 -3.27 5.83 -11.22
N LYS A 103 -3.40 5.74 -12.54
CA LYS A 103 -3.29 6.87 -13.48
C LYS A 103 -4.64 7.36 -13.99
N GLU A 104 -5.66 6.52 -13.93
CA GLU A 104 -6.98 6.79 -14.48
C GLU A 104 -7.99 7.16 -13.40
N PHE A 105 -8.58 8.35 -13.52
CA PHE A 105 -9.56 8.85 -12.55
C PHE A 105 -10.81 7.96 -12.45
N SER A 106 -11.24 7.35 -13.55
CA SER A 106 -12.37 6.41 -13.56
C SER A 106 -12.13 5.19 -12.68
N VAL A 107 -10.92 4.63 -12.67
CA VAL A 107 -10.56 3.50 -11.81
C VAL A 107 -10.60 3.88 -10.33
N ILE A 108 -10.22 5.15 -10.00
CA ILE A 108 -10.36 5.69 -8.64
C ILE A 108 -11.83 5.78 -8.24
N GLN A 109 -12.70 6.25 -9.14
CA GLN A 109 -14.14 6.32 -8.90
C GLN A 109 -14.74 4.93 -8.66
N ASP A 110 -14.36 3.94 -9.47
CA ASP A 110 -14.82 2.56 -9.34
C ASP A 110 -14.36 1.94 -8.00
N ALA A 111 -13.12 2.19 -7.59
CA ALA A 111 -12.59 1.70 -6.32
C ALA A 111 -13.32 2.34 -5.11
N ILE A 112 -13.55 3.65 -5.14
CA ILE A 112 -14.32 4.34 -4.08
C ILE A 112 -15.74 3.79 -4.02
N ALA A 113 -16.40 3.59 -5.16
CA ALA A 113 -17.72 2.99 -5.23
C ALA A 113 -17.76 1.54 -4.72
N ALA A 114 -16.66 0.79 -4.87
CA ALA A 114 -16.49 -0.55 -4.34
C ALA A 114 -16.17 -0.61 -2.82
N GLY A 115 -15.93 0.53 -2.17
CA GLY A 115 -15.68 0.61 -0.72
C GLY A 115 -14.20 0.69 -0.33
N PHE A 116 -13.31 1.04 -1.24
CA PHE A 116 -11.93 1.36 -0.88
C PHE A 116 -11.89 2.59 0.04
N THR A 117 -11.12 2.51 1.11
CA THR A 117 -10.98 3.59 2.11
C THR A 117 -9.76 4.47 1.89
N SER A 118 -8.95 4.11 0.89
CA SER A 118 -7.79 4.87 0.46
C SER A 118 -7.51 4.63 -1.03
N VAL A 119 -7.09 5.66 -1.72
CA VAL A 119 -6.70 5.60 -3.14
C VAL A 119 -5.40 6.36 -3.37
N MET A 120 -4.65 5.96 -4.40
CA MET A 120 -3.45 6.68 -4.84
C MET A 120 -3.62 7.12 -6.29
N ILE A 121 -3.28 8.38 -6.54
CA ILE A 121 -3.05 8.92 -7.89
C ILE A 121 -1.56 9.04 -8.17
N ASP A 122 -1.10 8.43 -9.24
CA ASP A 122 0.29 8.50 -9.68
C ASP A 122 0.41 9.34 -10.95
N ALA A 123 0.69 10.62 -10.76
CA ALA A 123 1.02 11.56 -11.81
C ALA A 123 2.49 12.01 -11.76
N SER A 124 3.38 11.22 -11.13
CA SER A 124 4.80 11.52 -10.92
C SER A 124 5.61 11.68 -12.21
N GLU A 125 5.16 11.11 -13.32
CA GLU A 125 5.75 11.28 -14.65
C GLU A 125 5.45 12.65 -15.29
N LYS A 126 4.47 13.39 -14.73
CA LYS A 126 4.07 14.70 -15.23
C LYS A 126 4.91 15.83 -14.62
N PRO A 127 5.00 17.00 -15.29
CA PRO A 127 5.53 18.19 -14.65
C PRO A 127 4.81 18.49 -13.34
N LEU A 128 5.51 19.11 -12.38
CA LEU A 128 4.99 19.40 -11.04
C LEU A 128 3.61 20.07 -11.06
N GLU A 129 3.40 21.07 -11.92
CA GLU A 129 2.12 21.80 -12.03
C GLU A 129 0.96 20.89 -12.46
N GLU A 130 1.20 19.99 -13.40
CA GLU A 130 0.21 19.01 -13.84
C GLU A 130 -0.07 17.98 -12.76
N ASN A 131 0.98 17.49 -12.09
CA ASN A 131 0.83 16.55 -10.97
C ASN A 131 0.00 17.17 -9.85
N ILE A 132 0.28 18.41 -9.46
CA ILE A 132 -0.51 19.15 -8.45
C ILE A 132 -1.98 19.26 -8.90
N ALA A 133 -2.23 19.65 -10.16
CA ALA A 133 -3.60 19.84 -10.66
C ALA A 133 -4.41 18.53 -10.65
N ILE A 134 -3.80 17.44 -11.14
CA ILE A 134 -4.43 16.11 -11.18
C ILE A 134 -4.67 15.59 -9.75
N THR A 135 -3.66 15.67 -8.89
CA THR A 135 -3.75 15.20 -7.51
C THR A 135 -4.83 15.94 -6.74
N ARG A 136 -4.92 17.28 -6.88
CA ARG A 136 -5.96 18.09 -6.23
C ARG A 136 -7.36 17.66 -6.65
N GLN A 137 -7.59 17.38 -7.94
CA GLN A 137 -8.88 16.89 -8.42
C GLN A 137 -9.27 15.56 -7.74
N VAL A 138 -8.32 14.64 -7.57
CA VAL A 138 -8.55 13.38 -6.88
C VAL A 138 -8.82 13.60 -5.39
N VAL A 139 -8.05 14.47 -4.74
CA VAL A 139 -8.22 14.80 -3.32
C VAL A 139 -9.62 15.38 -3.06
N GLU A 140 -10.05 16.34 -3.87
CA GLU A 140 -11.39 16.95 -3.75
C GLU A 140 -12.49 15.89 -3.87
N PHE A 141 -12.37 14.98 -4.84
CA PHE A 141 -13.34 13.90 -5.03
C PHE A 141 -13.32 12.88 -3.89
N ALA A 142 -12.15 12.33 -3.56
CA ALA A 142 -12.01 11.28 -2.55
C ALA A 142 -12.38 11.76 -1.15
N HIS A 143 -11.95 12.96 -0.74
CA HIS A 143 -12.29 13.54 0.56
C HIS A 143 -13.79 13.78 0.72
N ALA A 144 -14.51 14.14 -0.36
CA ALA A 144 -15.98 14.25 -0.33
C ALA A 144 -16.67 12.90 -0.02
N HIS A 145 -15.98 11.77 -0.25
CA HIS A 145 -16.45 10.42 0.07
C HIS A 145 -15.84 9.84 1.35
N GLY A 146 -15.05 10.62 2.11
CA GLY A 146 -14.38 10.16 3.33
C GLY A 146 -13.20 9.23 3.08
N VAL A 147 -12.62 9.23 1.88
CA VAL A 147 -11.51 8.37 1.45
C VAL A 147 -10.21 9.15 1.48
N SER A 148 -9.14 8.57 2.05
CA SER A 148 -7.80 9.17 2.07
C SER A 148 -7.11 9.07 0.72
N VAL A 149 -6.24 10.04 0.42
CA VAL A 149 -5.47 10.08 -0.82
C VAL A 149 -3.98 10.04 -0.56
N GLU A 150 -3.31 9.14 -1.29
CA GLU A 150 -1.87 9.10 -1.48
C GLU A 150 -1.52 9.65 -2.86
N ALA A 151 -0.36 10.31 -2.98
CA ALA A 151 0.20 10.68 -4.27
C ALA A 151 1.71 10.45 -4.29
N GLU A 152 2.34 10.54 -5.47
CA GLU A 152 3.77 10.38 -5.64
C GLU A 152 4.43 11.66 -6.17
N LEU A 153 5.58 12.01 -5.60
CA LEU A 153 6.45 13.06 -6.07
C LEU A 153 7.90 12.58 -6.18
N GLY A 154 8.56 12.94 -7.27
CA GLY A 154 9.75 12.26 -7.76
C GLY A 154 9.34 11.01 -8.53
N ARG A 155 10.29 10.30 -9.11
CA ARG A 155 10.03 9.05 -9.85
C ARG A 155 10.68 7.87 -9.15
N ILE A 156 9.89 6.89 -8.81
CA ILE A 156 10.40 5.63 -8.27
C ILE A 156 10.64 4.68 -9.45
N GLY A 157 11.91 4.40 -9.72
CA GLY A 157 12.33 3.53 -10.81
C GLY A 157 12.02 2.05 -10.55
N THR A 158 12.42 1.21 -11.52
CA THR A 158 12.40 -0.25 -11.38
C THR A 158 13.82 -0.76 -11.16
N THR A 159 13.95 -1.95 -10.57
CA THR A 159 15.26 -2.56 -10.26
C THR A 159 15.98 -3.12 -11.49
N ASP A 160 15.34 -3.07 -12.67
CA ASP A 160 15.87 -3.60 -13.93
C ASP A 160 16.94 -2.70 -14.57
N PHE A 161 17.08 -1.47 -14.08
CA PHE A 161 18.05 -0.50 -14.59
C PHE A 161 19.21 -0.31 -13.60
N VAL A 162 20.43 -0.21 -14.13
CA VAL A 162 21.61 0.22 -13.37
C VAL A 162 21.43 1.68 -13.01
N GLU A 163 21.66 2.06 -11.75
CA GLU A 163 21.70 3.47 -11.35
C GLU A 163 22.80 4.21 -12.16
N THR A 164 22.39 5.34 -12.71
CA THR A 164 23.30 6.30 -13.31
C THR A 164 23.48 7.51 -12.39
N GLU A 165 24.51 8.32 -12.60
CA GLU A 165 24.71 9.57 -11.83
C GLU A 165 23.52 10.54 -11.94
N ASN A 166 22.65 10.36 -12.94
CA ASN A 166 21.45 11.18 -13.18
C ASN A 166 20.22 10.72 -12.40
N ASP A 167 20.24 9.60 -11.70
CA ASP A 167 19.07 9.10 -10.96
C ASP A 167 18.66 10.02 -9.80
N GLU A 168 19.57 10.85 -9.30
CA GLU A 168 19.25 11.87 -8.30
C GLU A 168 18.28 12.96 -8.82
N GLU A 169 18.21 13.17 -10.14
CA GLU A 169 17.24 14.08 -10.76
C GLU A 169 15.81 13.56 -10.63
N LEU A 170 15.64 12.25 -10.41
CA LEU A 170 14.35 11.60 -10.20
C LEU A 170 13.90 11.67 -8.73
N TYR A 171 14.79 12.01 -7.82
CA TYR A 171 14.49 12.01 -6.39
C TYR A 171 13.61 13.21 -6.02
N THR A 172 12.79 12.99 -4.99
CA THR A 172 11.92 14.04 -4.44
C THR A 172 12.74 15.21 -3.88
N LYS A 173 12.44 16.41 -4.33
CA LYS A 173 13.05 17.64 -3.79
C LYS A 173 12.22 18.14 -2.62
N PRO A 174 12.85 18.48 -1.49
CA PRO A 174 12.14 18.88 -0.26
C PRO A 174 11.22 20.10 -0.41
N ASP A 175 11.64 21.11 -1.17
CA ASP A 175 10.87 22.33 -1.46
C ASP A 175 9.66 22.05 -2.38
N GLU A 176 9.85 21.20 -3.38
CA GLU A 176 8.74 20.72 -4.23
C GLU A 176 7.73 19.90 -3.41
N ALA A 177 8.19 19.07 -2.47
CA ALA A 177 7.33 18.29 -1.60
C ALA A 177 6.48 19.18 -0.67
N GLU A 178 7.08 20.20 -0.05
CA GLU A 178 6.35 21.17 0.77
C GLU A 178 5.26 21.87 -0.04
N ARG A 179 5.60 22.36 -1.23
CA ARG A 179 4.66 23.02 -2.13
C ARG A 179 3.54 22.06 -2.56
N PHE A 180 3.90 20.85 -2.97
CA PHE A 180 2.96 19.83 -3.44
C PHE A 180 1.92 19.50 -2.36
N VAL A 181 2.35 19.22 -1.14
CA VAL A 181 1.46 18.89 -0.01
C VAL A 181 0.54 20.07 0.31
N ARG A 182 1.07 21.29 0.36
CA ARG A 182 0.30 22.50 0.65
C ARG A 182 -0.78 22.76 -0.41
N GLU A 183 -0.46 22.56 -1.70
CA GLU A 183 -1.37 22.88 -2.80
C GLU A 183 -2.36 21.77 -3.12
N THR A 184 -2.06 20.52 -2.79
CA THR A 184 -2.95 19.37 -3.05
C THR A 184 -3.81 18.98 -1.86
N GLY A 185 -3.30 19.11 -0.63
CA GLY A 185 -3.96 18.64 0.57
C GLY A 185 -3.98 17.10 0.70
N VAL A 186 -3.05 16.39 0.05
CA VAL A 186 -2.90 14.94 0.09
C VAL A 186 -2.63 14.43 1.51
N ASP A 187 -3.11 13.23 1.85
CA ASP A 187 -2.97 12.65 3.19
C ASP A 187 -1.64 11.92 3.39
N ALA A 188 -1.10 11.34 2.32
CA ALA A 188 0.18 10.63 2.32
C ALA A 188 0.96 10.90 1.02
N LEU A 189 2.28 10.96 1.12
CA LEU A 189 3.17 11.24 -0.01
C LEU A 189 4.20 10.13 -0.16
N ALA A 190 4.16 9.43 -1.29
CA ALA A 190 5.21 8.53 -1.73
C ALA A 190 6.39 9.37 -2.25
N VAL A 191 7.57 9.11 -1.67
CA VAL A 191 8.78 9.88 -1.96
C VAL A 191 9.84 9.00 -2.62
N SER A 192 10.49 9.52 -3.65
CA SER A 192 11.62 8.88 -4.29
C SER A 192 12.91 9.28 -3.56
N VAL A 193 13.53 8.33 -2.88
CA VAL A 193 14.74 8.52 -2.07
C VAL A 193 15.77 7.39 -2.27
N GLY A 194 15.68 6.67 -3.40
CA GLY A 194 16.65 5.65 -3.79
C GLY A 194 16.13 4.21 -3.80
N THR A 195 14.93 3.93 -3.31
CA THR A 195 14.30 2.62 -3.49
C THR A 195 13.72 2.44 -4.90
N ALA A 196 13.50 1.21 -5.32
CA ALA A 196 12.94 0.88 -6.63
C ALA A 196 12.00 -0.33 -6.55
N HIS A 197 11.07 -0.42 -7.53
CA HIS A 197 10.14 -1.53 -7.63
C HIS A 197 10.79 -2.76 -8.26
N GLY A 198 10.59 -3.93 -7.66
CA GLY A 198 11.04 -5.22 -8.19
C GLY A 198 12.05 -5.94 -7.29
N VAL A 199 12.79 -6.89 -7.86
CA VAL A 199 13.84 -7.64 -7.18
C VAL A 199 15.19 -6.96 -7.41
N TYR A 200 15.93 -6.68 -6.36
CA TYR A 200 17.28 -6.09 -6.45
C TYR A 200 18.29 -7.12 -6.92
N THR A 201 18.43 -7.30 -8.22
CA THR A 201 19.38 -8.24 -8.84
C THR A 201 20.64 -7.55 -9.35
N VAL A 202 20.51 -6.31 -9.83
CA VAL A 202 21.61 -5.55 -10.46
C VAL A 202 22.01 -4.37 -9.57
N ARG A 203 21.04 -3.77 -8.93
CA ARG A 203 21.17 -2.58 -8.07
C ARG A 203 21.17 -3.01 -6.60
N GLN A 204 21.92 -2.31 -5.75
CA GLN A 204 21.80 -2.46 -4.30
C GLN A 204 20.69 -1.53 -3.78
N PRO A 205 19.87 -2.00 -2.83
CA PRO A 205 18.88 -1.14 -2.19
C PRO A 205 19.55 0.03 -1.46
N ARG A 206 18.97 1.22 -1.59
CA ARG A 206 19.46 2.46 -0.96
C ARG A 206 18.28 3.27 -0.45
N ILE A 207 18.46 3.93 0.69
CA ILE A 207 17.55 4.97 1.19
C ILE A 207 18.39 6.20 1.55
N ASP A 208 18.14 7.33 0.89
CA ASP A 208 18.76 8.62 1.19
C ASP A 208 18.10 9.23 2.44
N LEU A 209 18.58 8.83 3.62
CA LEU A 209 18.08 9.31 4.91
C LEU A 209 18.22 10.83 5.10
N PRO A 210 19.34 11.48 4.70
CA PRO A 210 19.42 12.95 4.72
C PRO A 210 18.32 13.64 3.91
N ARG A 211 18.02 13.15 2.72
CA ARG A 211 16.94 13.66 1.87
C ARG A 211 15.57 13.44 2.51
N LEU A 212 15.32 12.24 3.01
CA LEU A 212 14.07 11.90 3.72
C LEU A 212 13.85 12.85 4.91
N HIS A 213 14.90 13.12 5.68
CA HIS A 213 14.86 14.08 6.79
C HIS A 213 14.56 15.51 6.31
N ALA A 214 15.18 15.94 5.20
CA ALA A 214 14.94 17.28 4.64
C ALA A 214 13.49 17.42 4.13
N ILE A 215 12.94 16.38 3.49
CA ILE A 215 11.52 16.34 3.09
C ILE A 215 10.62 16.45 4.32
N ARG A 216 10.87 15.63 5.36
CA ARG A 216 10.08 15.64 6.59
C ARG A 216 10.08 16.99 7.30
N ALA A 217 11.20 17.69 7.29
CA ALA A 217 11.33 18.99 7.92
C ALA A 217 10.43 20.08 7.29
N LEU A 218 10.17 19.98 5.99
CA LEU A 218 9.38 20.94 5.23
C LEU A 218 7.94 20.46 4.97
N ALA A 219 7.77 19.23 4.56
CA ALA A 219 6.46 18.64 4.20
C ALA A 219 5.84 17.91 5.39
N ARG A 220 4.78 18.47 5.96
CA ARG A 220 4.03 17.85 7.08
C ARG A 220 2.95 16.91 6.54
N VAL A 221 3.36 15.74 6.08
CA VAL A 221 2.51 14.70 5.49
C VAL A 221 3.01 13.33 5.95
N HIS A 222 2.17 12.30 5.91
CA HIS A 222 2.61 10.92 6.14
C HIS A 222 3.49 10.47 4.98
N MET A 223 4.74 10.09 5.28
CA MET A 223 5.68 9.65 4.25
C MET A 223 5.51 8.16 3.95
N VAL A 224 5.49 7.86 2.66
CA VAL A 224 5.36 6.50 2.13
C VAL A 224 6.62 6.12 1.38
N LEU A 225 7.08 4.89 1.56
CA LEU A 225 8.17 4.31 0.81
C LEU A 225 7.67 3.17 -0.06
N HIS A 226 7.86 3.29 -1.36
CA HIS A 226 7.62 2.21 -2.33
C HIS A 226 8.89 1.37 -2.51
N GLY A 227 8.75 0.18 -3.12
CA GLY A 227 9.88 -0.71 -3.37
C GLY A 227 10.52 -1.28 -2.10
N GLY A 228 9.71 -1.58 -1.08
CA GLY A 228 10.19 -2.15 0.18
C GLY A 228 10.65 -3.60 0.11
N SER A 229 10.24 -4.35 -0.93
CA SER A 229 10.69 -5.73 -1.17
C SER A 229 12.19 -5.79 -1.42
N GLY A 230 12.89 -6.69 -0.73
CA GLY A 230 14.34 -6.87 -0.89
C GLY A 230 15.23 -5.80 -0.21
N VAL A 231 14.65 -4.79 0.44
CA VAL A 231 15.41 -3.82 1.25
C VAL A 231 15.84 -4.48 2.57
N PRO A 232 17.09 -4.28 3.06
CA PRO A 232 17.52 -4.77 4.37
C PRO A 232 16.67 -4.16 5.51
N ALA A 233 16.33 -5.00 6.50
CA ALA A 233 15.47 -4.58 7.62
C ALA A 233 16.06 -3.40 8.41
N GLU A 234 17.36 -3.40 8.66
CA GLU A 234 18.04 -2.31 9.38
C GLU A 234 17.93 -0.97 8.65
N MET A 235 18.04 -0.99 7.32
CA MET A 235 17.89 0.22 6.49
C MET A 235 16.46 0.76 6.55
N MET A 236 15.46 -0.11 6.47
CA MET A 236 14.05 0.27 6.60
C MET A 236 13.74 0.81 8.01
N GLN A 237 14.24 0.13 9.04
CA GLN A 237 14.03 0.58 10.42
C GLN A 237 14.67 1.97 10.68
N ALA A 238 15.82 2.25 10.08
CA ALA A 238 16.43 3.58 10.16
C ALA A 238 15.54 4.66 9.49
N ALA A 239 14.90 4.34 8.35
CA ALA A 239 13.97 5.24 7.70
C ALA A 239 12.67 5.46 8.49
N ILE A 240 12.17 4.41 9.17
CA ILE A 240 10.96 4.48 10.02
C ILE A 240 11.26 5.32 11.29
N GLN A 241 12.43 5.15 11.89
CA GLN A 241 12.81 5.79 13.16
C GLN A 241 13.48 7.16 12.99
N LEU A 242 13.37 7.75 11.82
CA LEU A 242 13.98 9.05 11.54
C LEU A 242 13.50 10.11 12.55
N GLU A 243 14.42 10.93 13.05
CA GLU A 243 14.11 12.02 13.96
C GLU A 243 13.14 13.02 13.31
N GLY A 244 12.12 13.43 14.06
CA GLY A 244 11.04 14.30 13.55
C GLY A 244 9.92 13.56 12.82
N GLY A 245 9.99 12.24 12.71
CA GLY A 245 9.02 11.34 12.05
C GLY A 245 9.56 10.76 10.74
N GLY A 246 9.51 9.46 10.64
CA GLY A 246 10.00 8.69 9.49
C GLY A 246 8.88 8.24 8.55
N VAL A 247 9.19 7.20 7.82
CA VAL A 247 8.26 6.50 6.93
C VAL A 247 7.17 5.82 7.77
N SER A 248 5.91 6.03 7.43
CA SER A 248 4.76 5.46 8.14
C SER A 248 3.99 4.41 7.33
N LYS A 249 4.23 4.30 6.01
CA LYS A 249 3.72 3.25 5.12
C LYS A 249 4.85 2.70 4.26
N VAL A 250 4.88 1.37 4.07
CA VAL A 250 5.85 0.70 3.18
C VAL A 250 5.13 -0.27 2.26
N ASN A 251 5.32 -0.12 0.94
CA ASN A 251 4.76 -1.04 -0.06
C ASN A 251 5.60 -2.31 -0.19
N ILE A 252 4.93 -3.46 -0.04
CA ILE A 252 5.51 -4.80 -0.14
C ILE A 252 4.63 -5.65 -1.06
N ALA A 253 5.13 -5.95 -2.24
CA ALA A 253 4.40 -6.69 -3.27
C ALA A 253 5.21 -7.90 -3.78
N THR A 254 6.43 -7.66 -4.26
CA THR A 254 7.26 -8.68 -4.91
C THR A 254 7.60 -9.84 -3.97
N ASP A 255 7.88 -9.58 -2.68
CA ASP A 255 8.18 -10.64 -1.70
C ASP A 255 7.01 -11.61 -1.54
N LEU A 256 5.75 -11.11 -1.57
CA LEU A 256 4.56 -11.95 -1.48
C LEU A 256 4.37 -12.82 -2.74
N GLU A 257 4.57 -12.21 -3.91
CA GLU A 257 4.49 -12.93 -5.19
C GLU A 257 5.52 -14.06 -5.25
N LEU A 258 6.77 -13.76 -4.90
CA LEU A 258 7.84 -14.76 -4.87
C LEU A 258 7.57 -15.87 -3.86
N ALA A 259 7.04 -15.57 -2.69
CA ALA A 259 6.66 -16.56 -1.70
C ALA A 259 5.56 -17.50 -2.21
N ALA A 260 4.51 -16.95 -2.84
CA ALA A 260 3.44 -17.75 -3.42
C ALA A 260 3.93 -18.63 -4.56
N LEU A 261 4.67 -18.06 -5.52
CA LEU A 261 5.19 -18.79 -6.69
C LEU A 261 6.22 -19.84 -6.27
N GLY A 262 7.09 -19.54 -5.32
CA GLY A 262 8.08 -20.49 -4.77
C GLY A 262 7.40 -21.71 -4.13
N ALA A 263 6.32 -21.49 -3.36
CA ALA A 263 5.56 -22.59 -2.76
C ALA A 263 4.83 -23.46 -3.81
N LEU A 264 4.47 -22.86 -4.96
CA LEU A 264 3.83 -23.56 -6.08
C LEU A 264 4.85 -24.19 -7.05
N GLY A 265 6.16 -23.95 -6.87
CA GLY A 265 7.20 -24.38 -7.81
C GLY A 265 7.05 -23.74 -9.19
N ARG A 266 6.59 -22.49 -9.27
CA ARG A 266 6.34 -21.75 -10.52
C ARG A 266 7.25 -20.52 -10.64
N GLU A 267 7.58 -20.17 -11.88
CA GLU A 267 8.42 -18.99 -12.20
C GLU A 267 7.60 -17.82 -12.76
N SER A 268 6.37 -18.08 -13.22
CA SER A 268 5.50 -17.06 -13.82
C SER A 268 4.23 -16.86 -12.99
N TYR A 269 3.72 -15.62 -13.00
CA TYR A 269 2.49 -15.29 -12.31
C TYR A 269 1.28 -16.08 -12.87
N LEU A 270 0.26 -16.21 -12.01
CA LEU A 270 -1.06 -16.76 -12.34
C LEU A 270 -2.07 -15.62 -12.34
N THR A 271 -3.02 -15.64 -13.27
CA THR A 271 -4.20 -14.77 -13.19
C THR A 271 -5.03 -15.12 -11.95
N ASP A 272 -5.96 -14.25 -11.58
CA ASP A 272 -6.83 -14.49 -10.44
C ASP A 272 -7.65 -15.78 -10.60
N ALA A 273 -8.20 -16.01 -11.80
CA ALA A 273 -8.95 -17.21 -12.11
C ALA A 273 -8.08 -18.48 -11.99
N GLU A 274 -6.85 -18.45 -12.49
CA GLU A 274 -5.92 -19.58 -12.38
C GLU A 274 -5.52 -19.84 -10.94
N MET A 275 -5.26 -18.79 -10.14
CA MET A 275 -4.93 -18.94 -8.72
C MET A 275 -6.09 -19.55 -7.93
N ASN A 276 -7.33 -19.11 -8.21
CA ASN A 276 -8.53 -19.65 -7.56
C ASN A 276 -8.90 -21.08 -8.04
N ALA A 277 -8.36 -21.53 -9.17
CA ALA A 277 -8.58 -22.88 -9.70
C ALA A 277 -7.56 -23.91 -9.21
N LEU A 278 -6.57 -23.52 -8.40
CA LEU A 278 -5.59 -24.44 -7.80
C LEU A 278 -6.27 -25.46 -6.88
N SER A 279 -5.66 -26.62 -6.73
CA SER A 279 -6.11 -27.63 -5.76
C SER A 279 -6.04 -27.09 -4.32
N PRO A 280 -6.86 -27.65 -3.41
CA PRO A 280 -6.83 -27.22 -2.00
C PRO A 280 -5.44 -27.28 -1.35
N ASP A 281 -4.63 -28.28 -1.70
CA ASP A 281 -3.28 -28.44 -1.13
C ASP A 281 -2.29 -27.39 -1.69
N GLU A 282 -2.33 -27.13 -3.00
CA GLU A 282 -1.48 -26.12 -3.64
C GLU A 282 -1.77 -24.72 -3.09
N ILE A 283 -3.05 -24.35 -3.03
CA ILE A 283 -3.44 -23.02 -2.53
C ILE A 283 -3.16 -22.87 -1.02
N ALA A 284 -3.26 -23.94 -0.24
CA ALA A 284 -2.91 -23.92 1.18
C ALA A 284 -1.40 -23.68 1.36
N GLY A 285 -0.55 -24.33 0.57
CA GLY A 285 0.90 -24.10 0.58
C GLY A 285 1.29 -22.67 0.23
N ALA A 286 0.70 -22.14 -0.87
CA ALA A 286 0.94 -20.75 -1.28
C ALA A 286 0.47 -19.73 -0.21
N ARG A 287 -0.71 -19.93 0.37
CA ARG A 287 -1.24 -19.09 1.45
C ARG A 287 -0.35 -19.13 2.70
N ALA A 288 0.15 -20.29 3.08
CA ALA A 288 1.04 -20.43 4.23
C ALA A 288 2.36 -19.64 4.01
N ALA A 289 2.94 -19.72 2.82
CA ALA A 289 4.15 -18.98 2.47
C ALA A 289 3.93 -17.46 2.49
N VAL A 290 2.83 -16.97 1.91
CA VAL A 290 2.46 -15.55 1.94
C VAL A 290 2.24 -15.08 3.38
N GLN A 291 1.47 -15.82 4.18
CA GLN A 291 1.21 -15.48 5.59
C GLN A 291 2.50 -15.37 6.40
N GLN A 292 3.42 -16.32 6.23
CA GLN A 292 4.72 -16.29 6.90
C GLN A 292 5.55 -15.07 6.49
N THR A 293 5.58 -14.72 5.20
CA THR A 293 6.29 -13.55 4.69
C THR A 293 5.72 -12.26 5.28
N VAL A 294 4.39 -12.11 5.30
CA VAL A 294 3.73 -10.93 5.88
C VAL A 294 4.01 -10.82 7.38
N THR A 295 3.96 -11.94 8.12
CA THR A 295 4.27 -11.97 9.56
C THR A 295 5.70 -11.51 9.82
N ASP A 296 6.68 -12.07 9.08
CA ASP A 296 8.09 -11.66 9.20
C ASP A 296 8.29 -10.16 8.96
N LYS A 297 7.63 -9.62 7.92
CA LYS A 297 7.69 -8.16 7.64
C LYS A 297 7.11 -7.33 8.79
N MET A 298 6.02 -7.74 9.40
CA MET A 298 5.42 -7.02 10.52
C MET A 298 6.31 -7.05 11.78
N GLU A 299 6.96 -8.18 12.06
CA GLU A 299 7.79 -8.39 13.23
C GLU A 299 9.19 -7.76 13.08
N ASN A 300 9.88 -8.10 12.00
CA ASN A 300 11.31 -7.84 11.86
C ASN A 300 11.64 -6.64 10.97
N PHE A 301 10.71 -6.14 10.17
CA PHE A 301 10.96 -5.12 9.17
C PHE A 301 10.24 -3.79 9.49
N LEU A 302 8.95 -3.85 9.81
CA LEU A 302 8.08 -2.70 10.01
C LEU A 302 7.91 -2.28 11.48
N ARG A 303 8.19 -3.20 12.42
CA ARG A 303 7.98 -3.03 13.87
C ARG A 303 6.51 -2.80 14.24
N SER A 304 5.59 -3.31 13.45
CA SER A 304 4.15 -3.10 13.61
C SER A 304 3.43 -4.21 14.40
N SER A 305 4.10 -5.33 14.67
CA SER A 305 3.57 -6.41 15.51
C SER A 305 3.22 -5.90 16.92
N GLY A 306 2.03 -6.27 17.41
CA GLY A 306 1.50 -5.83 18.70
C GLY A 306 0.96 -4.40 18.73
N LYS A 307 0.87 -3.69 17.59
CA LYS A 307 0.48 -2.28 17.51
C LYS A 307 -0.99 -2.03 17.14
N ALA A 308 -1.81 -3.07 17.04
CA ALA A 308 -3.22 -2.94 16.66
C ALA A 308 -4.05 -2.05 17.61
N ASP A 309 -3.69 -1.99 18.89
CA ASP A 309 -4.43 -1.21 19.89
C ASP A 309 -3.96 0.26 20.01
N GLY A 310 -3.05 0.69 19.11
CA GLY A 310 -2.55 2.07 19.09
C GLY A 310 -1.65 2.46 20.30
N LYS A 311 -1.03 1.44 20.93
CA LYS A 311 -0.11 1.64 22.06
C LYS A 311 1.34 1.52 21.67
#